data_ce060060e96946d91a977a51ae77f744
#
_entry.id   ce060060e96946d91a977a51ae77f744
#
_cell.length_a   1.000
_cell.length_b   1.000
_cell.length_c   1.000
_cell.angle_alpha   90.00
_cell.angle_beta   90.00
_cell.angle_gamma   90.00
#
_symmetry.space_group_name_H-M   'P 1'
#
loop_
_entity.id
_entity.type
_entity.pdbx_description
1 polymer ?
#
loop_
_entity_poly.entity_id
_entity_poly.type
_entity_poly.pdbx_seq_one_letter_code
_entity_poly.pdbx_strand_id
1 'polypeptide(L)'
;STPITIDFGKYFNGANSMMIGDDEADLFVFIGEPKDILDEYTDLTGKAEMPPLWSFGFWMSRITYFSEQEGRDVAKNLRKYKIPSDVIHFDTGWFEVDWRNNYEFSKNRFKDPVGMISDMKADGFNVCLWQLPYFSPKNTLFQEIIEKDLAVKDGKGNIPYEDATLDFTNPETVKWYQNKIASLLKQGVGVIKVDFGEAAPASGIYHNGRTGFYEHNLYPLRYNKAV
;
A
#
# COMPACT_ATOMS: atom_id res chain seq x y z
N SER A 1 -0.85 -17.16 7.84
CA SER A 1 -1.53 -17.46 9.10
C SER A 1 -2.73 -18.37 8.84
N THR A 2 -2.90 -19.37 9.67
CA THR A 2 -4.03 -20.30 9.59
C THR A 2 -5.35 -19.57 9.86
N PRO A 3 -6.48 -19.93 9.24
CA PRO A 3 -7.78 -19.35 9.53
C PRO A 3 -8.15 -19.50 10.99
N ILE A 4 -8.60 -18.41 11.61
CA ILE A 4 -9.06 -18.39 12.99
C ILE A 4 -10.52 -17.98 13.00
N THR A 5 -11.37 -18.76 13.68
CA THR A 5 -12.77 -18.41 13.93
C THR A 5 -12.92 -18.05 15.39
N ILE A 6 -13.41 -16.86 15.66
CA ILE A 6 -13.67 -16.38 17.02
C ILE A 6 -15.18 -16.27 17.22
N ASP A 7 -15.70 -16.92 18.25
CA ASP A 7 -17.10 -16.85 18.66
C ASP A 7 -17.25 -16.11 19.99
N PHE A 8 -17.96 -14.99 19.97
CA PHE A 8 -18.26 -14.17 21.13
C PHE A 8 -19.66 -14.47 21.66
N GLY A 9 -19.86 -15.65 22.22
CA GLY A 9 -21.12 -16.01 22.89
C GLY A 9 -22.28 -16.28 21.94
N LYS A 10 -22.08 -16.49 20.63
CA LYS A 10 -23.16 -16.79 19.68
C LYS A 10 -23.79 -18.14 19.93
N TYR A 11 -22.97 -19.15 20.20
CA TYR A 11 -23.43 -20.51 20.47
C TYR A 11 -23.74 -20.74 21.94
N PHE A 12 -23.03 -20.10 22.86
CA PHE A 12 -23.25 -20.17 24.29
C PHE A 12 -22.86 -18.84 24.93
N ASN A 13 -23.83 -18.15 25.53
CA ASN A 13 -23.65 -16.79 26.06
C ASN A 13 -22.70 -16.68 27.26
N GLY A 14 -22.34 -17.77 27.89
CA GLY A 14 -21.38 -17.83 28.99
C GLY A 14 -19.95 -18.18 28.57
N ALA A 15 -19.67 -18.32 27.26
CA ALA A 15 -18.34 -18.69 26.76
C ALA A 15 -17.99 -17.95 25.48
N ASN A 16 -16.74 -17.57 25.39
CA ASN A 16 -16.11 -17.18 24.12
C ASN A 16 -15.20 -18.32 23.68
N SER A 17 -15.18 -18.63 22.39
CA SER A 17 -14.33 -19.69 21.86
C SER A 17 -13.49 -19.24 20.67
N MET A 18 -12.33 -19.82 20.53
CA MET A 18 -11.45 -19.63 19.40
C MET A 18 -11.16 -21.00 18.79
N MET A 19 -11.43 -21.14 17.49
CA MET A 19 -11.09 -22.33 16.72
C MET A 19 -9.96 -21.98 15.75
N ILE A 20 -8.90 -22.74 15.79
CA ILE A 20 -7.69 -22.57 14.98
C ILE A 20 -7.52 -23.82 14.14
N GLY A 21 -7.33 -23.67 12.83
CA GLY A 21 -7.13 -24.79 11.90
C GLY A 21 -5.67 -25.26 11.88
N ASP A 22 -5.03 -25.36 13.06
CA ASP A 22 -3.64 -25.76 13.20
C ASP A 22 -3.47 -26.59 14.50
N ASP A 23 -2.39 -27.36 14.57
CA ASP A 23 -2.03 -28.14 15.75
C ASP A 23 -1.31 -27.28 16.81
N GLU A 24 -0.85 -26.09 16.44
CA GLU A 24 -0.12 -25.17 17.30
C GLU A 24 -0.77 -23.77 17.29
N ALA A 25 -0.76 -23.10 18.44
CA ALA A 25 -1.19 -21.71 18.58
C ALA A 25 -0.41 -21.00 19.68
N ASP A 26 0.16 -19.86 19.35
CA ASP A 26 0.76 -18.96 20.32
C ASP A 26 -0.24 -17.84 20.66
N LEU A 27 -0.47 -17.63 21.94
CA LEU A 27 -1.30 -16.53 22.46
C LEU A 27 -0.43 -15.60 23.28
N PHE A 28 -0.29 -14.35 22.81
CA PHE A 28 0.40 -13.29 23.54
C PHE A 28 -0.63 -12.35 24.19
N VAL A 29 -0.51 -12.16 25.49
CA VAL A 29 -1.40 -11.28 26.28
C VAL A 29 -0.56 -10.23 26.96
N PHE A 30 -0.81 -8.95 26.64
CA PHE A 30 -0.16 -7.80 27.25
C PHE A 30 -1.11 -7.15 28.25
N ILE A 31 -0.66 -6.94 29.48
CA ILE A 31 -1.49 -6.40 30.59
C ILE A 31 -0.75 -5.23 31.21
N GLY A 32 -1.39 -4.07 31.25
CA GLY A 32 -0.80 -2.86 31.83
C GLY A 32 -1.51 -1.59 31.40
N GLU A 33 -0.88 -0.46 31.62
CA GLU A 33 -1.32 0.81 31.06
C GLU A 33 -1.07 0.85 29.54
N PRO A 34 -1.84 1.63 28.75
CA PRO A 34 -1.75 1.61 27.30
C PRO A 34 -0.34 1.84 26.72
N LYS A 35 0.47 2.65 27.37
CA LYS A 35 1.87 2.92 26.95
C LYS A 35 2.78 1.73 27.21
N ASP A 36 2.60 1.06 28.33
CA ASP A 36 3.39 -0.14 28.68
C ASP A 36 3.05 -1.30 27.73
N ILE A 37 1.75 -1.50 27.45
CA ILE A 37 1.26 -2.49 26.48
C ILE A 37 1.85 -2.26 25.08
N LEU A 38 1.88 -1.00 24.61
CA LEU A 38 2.47 -0.64 23.33
C LEU A 38 3.98 -0.89 23.30
N ASP A 39 4.67 -0.59 24.40
CA ASP A 39 6.12 -0.79 24.52
C ASP A 39 6.46 -2.29 24.47
N GLU A 40 5.81 -3.11 25.28
CA GLU A 40 5.98 -4.56 25.29
C GLU A 40 5.61 -5.20 23.94
N TYR A 41 4.50 -4.77 23.32
CA TYR A 41 4.10 -5.25 22.01
C TYR A 41 5.13 -4.92 20.92
N THR A 42 5.62 -3.67 20.93
CA THR A 42 6.62 -3.25 19.93
C THR A 42 8.01 -3.78 20.21
N ASP A 43 8.36 -4.14 21.45
CA ASP A 43 9.58 -4.88 21.74
C ASP A 43 9.57 -6.29 21.11
N LEU A 44 8.39 -6.92 21.07
CA LEU A 44 8.20 -8.22 20.43
C LEU A 44 8.12 -8.14 18.89
N THR A 45 7.41 -7.12 18.36
CA THR A 45 7.07 -7.04 16.93
C THR A 45 7.97 -6.11 16.13
N GLY A 46 8.78 -5.30 16.79
CA GLY A 46 9.63 -4.27 16.20
C GLY A 46 9.05 -2.87 16.39
N LYS A 47 9.91 -1.92 16.75
CA LYS A 47 9.55 -0.52 16.91
C LYS A 47 9.54 0.18 15.55
N ALA A 48 8.59 1.10 15.35
CA ALA A 48 8.55 1.95 14.17
C ALA A 48 9.71 2.96 14.17
N GLU A 49 10.23 3.26 12.98
CA GLU A 49 11.13 4.39 12.79
C GLU A 49 10.43 5.72 13.12
N MET A 50 11.18 6.69 13.64
CA MET A 50 10.64 8.02 13.91
C MET A 50 10.36 8.75 12.60
N PRO A 51 9.09 9.03 12.27
CA PRO A 51 8.78 9.74 11.03
C PRO A 51 9.19 11.22 11.11
N PRO A 52 9.45 11.88 9.98
CA PRO A 52 9.80 13.29 9.96
C PRO A 52 8.64 14.17 10.42
N LEU A 53 8.96 15.31 11.06
CA LEU A 53 7.97 16.19 11.70
C LEU A 53 6.85 16.64 10.75
N TRP A 54 7.17 16.92 9.47
CA TRP A 54 6.18 17.32 8.48
C TRP A 54 5.10 16.27 8.21
N SER A 55 5.38 15.00 8.48
CA SER A 55 4.39 13.92 8.27
C SER A 55 3.21 13.98 9.25
N PHE A 56 3.35 14.71 10.36
CA PHE A 56 2.27 14.98 11.32
C PHE A 56 1.47 16.26 11.00
N GLY A 57 1.82 16.95 9.92
CA GLY A 57 1.13 18.13 9.46
C GLY A 57 -0.14 17.82 8.66
N PHE A 58 -0.69 18.87 8.03
CA PHE A 58 -1.90 18.72 7.22
C PHE A 58 -1.56 18.24 5.81
N TRP A 59 -2.20 17.15 5.40
CA TRP A 59 -2.11 16.57 4.07
C TRP A 59 -3.33 16.95 3.26
N MET A 60 -3.16 17.86 2.32
CA MET A 60 -4.25 18.29 1.46
C MET A 60 -4.52 17.25 0.40
N SER A 61 -5.68 16.64 0.48
CA SER A 61 -6.20 15.68 -0.47
C SER A 61 -7.72 15.87 -0.64
N ARG A 62 -8.21 15.53 -1.78
CA ARG A 62 -9.57 15.06 -2.05
C ARG A 62 -9.43 13.73 -2.75
N ILE A 63 -10.48 13.12 -3.28
CA ILE A 63 -10.32 11.82 -3.96
C ILE A 63 -9.12 11.86 -4.91
N THR A 64 -9.03 12.87 -5.80
CA THR A 64 -7.79 13.08 -6.58
C THR A 64 -7.73 14.48 -7.19
N TYR A 65 -6.54 14.86 -7.67
CA TYR A 65 -6.30 15.96 -8.60
C TYR A 65 -5.92 15.35 -9.95
N PHE A 66 -6.65 15.71 -11.00
CA PHE A 66 -6.52 15.08 -12.31
C PHE A 66 -5.48 15.74 -13.22
N SER A 67 -4.86 16.83 -12.80
CA SER A 67 -3.85 17.52 -13.60
C SER A 67 -2.79 18.21 -12.75
N GLU A 68 -1.64 18.45 -13.38
CA GLU A 68 -0.58 19.29 -12.83
C GLU A 68 -1.09 20.66 -12.42
N GLN A 69 -1.91 21.30 -13.28
CA GLN A 69 -2.45 22.63 -13.01
C GLN A 69 -3.36 22.64 -11.77
N GLU A 70 -4.22 21.64 -11.62
CA GLU A 70 -5.08 21.51 -10.44
C GLU A 70 -4.28 21.40 -9.15
N GLY A 71 -3.24 20.55 -9.14
CA GLY A 71 -2.35 20.42 -7.99
C GLY A 71 -1.61 21.71 -7.66
N ARG A 72 -1.09 22.40 -8.67
CA ARG A 72 -0.41 23.70 -8.51
C ARG A 72 -1.37 24.76 -7.96
N ASP A 73 -2.60 24.84 -8.45
CA ASP A 73 -3.59 25.80 -7.98
C ASP A 73 -3.99 25.56 -6.51
N VAL A 74 -4.11 24.30 -6.11
CA VAL A 74 -4.37 23.94 -4.71
C VAL A 74 -3.21 24.37 -3.81
N ALA A 75 -1.99 24.05 -4.15
CA ALA A 75 -0.80 24.44 -3.39
C ALA A 75 -0.71 25.96 -3.25
N LYS A 76 -0.88 26.69 -4.36
CA LYS A 76 -0.89 28.17 -4.39
C LYS A 76 -1.99 28.76 -3.51
N ASN A 77 -3.21 28.20 -3.55
CA ASN A 77 -4.32 28.68 -2.75
C ASN A 77 -4.11 28.43 -1.24
N LEU A 78 -3.55 27.29 -0.85
CA LEU A 78 -3.20 27.02 0.54
C LEU A 78 -2.24 28.11 1.10
N ARG A 79 -1.21 28.48 0.35
CA ARG A 79 -0.28 29.55 0.75
C ARG A 79 -0.95 30.93 0.72
N LYS A 80 -1.73 31.23 -0.33
CA LYS A 80 -2.46 32.50 -0.45
C LYS A 80 -3.40 32.74 0.74
N TYR A 81 -4.12 31.71 1.16
CA TYR A 81 -5.05 31.82 2.29
C TYR A 81 -4.40 31.51 3.65
N LYS A 82 -3.07 31.32 3.69
CA LYS A 82 -2.31 31.04 4.90
C LYS A 82 -2.80 29.79 5.65
N ILE A 83 -3.23 28.78 4.90
CA ILE A 83 -3.62 27.48 5.45
C ILE A 83 -2.35 26.62 5.59
N PRO A 84 -1.95 26.26 6.82
CA PRO A 84 -0.80 25.37 7.02
C PRO A 84 -1.06 24.01 6.36
N SER A 85 -0.13 23.57 5.54
CA SER A 85 -0.18 22.23 4.91
C SER A 85 1.22 21.82 4.51
N ASP A 86 1.55 20.55 4.68
CA ASP A 86 2.87 19.99 4.47
C ASP A 86 2.93 19.04 3.29
N VAL A 87 1.78 18.49 2.87
CA VAL A 87 1.70 17.51 1.79
C VAL A 87 0.57 17.82 0.83
N ILE A 88 0.85 17.69 -0.46
CA ILE A 88 -0.17 17.60 -1.52
C ILE A 88 -0.24 16.14 -1.97
N HIS A 89 -1.40 15.54 -1.83
CA HIS A 89 -1.64 14.14 -2.15
C HIS A 89 -2.39 14.00 -3.49
N PHE A 90 -1.78 13.28 -4.42
CA PHE A 90 -2.40 12.84 -5.67
C PHE A 90 -2.84 11.38 -5.52
N ASP A 91 -4.15 11.17 -5.53
CA ASP A 91 -4.75 9.83 -5.45
C ASP A 91 -4.82 9.17 -6.84
N THR A 92 -5.86 8.44 -7.18
CA THR A 92 -5.97 7.57 -8.37
C THR A 92 -5.80 8.27 -9.73
N GLY A 93 -5.96 9.58 -9.81
CA GLY A 93 -6.03 10.35 -11.07
C GLY A 93 -4.70 10.85 -11.62
N TRP A 94 -3.56 10.54 -11.02
CA TRP A 94 -2.28 10.96 -11.59
C TRP A 94 -1.79 10.07 -12.74
N PHE A 95 -2.36 8.86 -12.89
CA PHE A 95 -2.11 7.97 -14.03
C PHE A 95 -2.84 8.42 -15.30
N GLU A 96 -2.42 7.92 -16.46
CA GLU A 96 -3.11 8.24 -17.73
C GLU A 96 -4.59 7.83 -17.70
N VAL A 97 -4.90 6.68 -17.13
CA VAL A 97 -6.27 6.23 -16.89
C VAL A 97 -6.47 6.10 -15.38
N ASP A 98 -7.50 6.73 -14.85
CA ASP A 98 -7.86 6.69 -13.45
C ASP A 98 -7.94 5.24 -12.92
N TRP A 99 -7.42 5.00 -11.73
CA TRP A 99 -7.29 3.68 -11.09
C TRP A 99 -6.32 2.68 -11.76
N ARG A 100 -5.79 2.94 -12.95
CA ARG A 100 -4.85 2.05 -13.63
C ARG A 100 -3.41 2.41 -13.31
N ASN A 101 -2.97 2.00 -12.14
CA ASN A 101 -1.61 2.21 -11.67
C ASN A 101 -0.57 1.65 -12.65
N ASN A 102 0.27 2.51 -13.21
CA ASN A 102 1.39 2.11 -14.06
C ASN A 102 2.72 2.77 -13.62
N TYR A 103 2.72 3.46 -12.48
CA TYR A 103 3.87 4.19 -11.91
C TYR A 103 4.40 5.32 -12.81
N GLU A 104 3.57 5.85 -13.70
CA GLU A 104 3.89 6.97 -14.59
C GLU A 104 2.83 8.05 -14.50
N PHE A 105 3.27 9.32 -14.47
CA PHE A 105 2.34 10.44 -14.61
C PHE A 105 1.70 10.46 -16.00
N SER A 106 0.44 10.81 -16.06
CA SER A 106 -0.25 11.06 -17.33
C SER A 106 0.49 12.12 -18.14
N LYS A 107 1.00 11.74 -19.30
CA LYS A 107 1.72 12.67 -20.21
C LYS A 107 0.82 13.79 -20.75
N ASN A 108 -0.49 13.56 -20.76
CA ASN A 108 -1.46 14.52 -21.23
C ASN A 108 -1.80 15.57 -20.18
N ARG A 109 -1.83 15.21 -18.91
CA ARG A 109 -2.31 16.04 -17.81
C ARG A 109 -1.20 16.58 -16.89
N PHE A 110 -0.04 15.95 -16.93
CA PHE A 110 1.16 16.36 -16.19
C PHE A 110 2.30 16.54 -17.19
N LYS A 111 2.52 17.78 -17.63
CA LYS A 111 3.50 18.10 -18.68
C LYS A 111 4.92 18.17 -18.17
N ASP A 112 5.09 18.61 -16.93
CA ASP A 112 6.37 18.68 -16.23
C ASP A 112 6.19 18.28 -14.76
N PRO A 113 5.97 16.99 -14.47
CA PRO A 113 5.75 16.53 -13.09
C PRO A 113 6.99 16.76 -12.21
N VAL A 114 8.19 16.69 -12.75
CA VAL A 114 9.42 16.94 -11.99
C VAL A 114 9.51 18.41 -11.59
N GLY A 115 9.25 19.34 -12.51
CA GLY A 115 9.17 20.77 -12.23
C GLY A 115 8.05 21.08 -11.23
N MET A 116 6.87 20.48 -11.38
CA MET A 116 5.77 20.62 -10.43
C MET A 116 6.20 20.20 -9.00
N ILE A 117 6.80 19.04 -8.85
CA ILE A 117 7.27 18.53 -7.56
C ILE A 117 8.35 19.44 -6.97
N SER A 118 9.28 19.90 -7.79
CA SER A 118 10.33 20.83 -7.37
C SER A 118 9.79 22.15 -6.85
N ASP A 119 8.82 22.74 -7.58
CA ASP A 119 8.17 24.00 -7.19
C ASP A 119 7.37 23.83 -5.89
N MET A 120 6.60 22.75 -5.77
CA MET A 120 5.88 22.43 -4.53
C MET A 120 6.83 22.27 -3.35
N LYS A 121 7.96 21.60 -3.57
CA LYS A 121 8.99 21.44 -2.53
C LYS A 121 9.61 22.77 -2.13
N ALA A 122 9.87 23.67 -3.06
CA ALA A 122 10.35 25.02 -2.78
C ALA A 122 9.33 25.84 -1.97
N ASP A 123 8.03 25.61 -2.18
CA ASP A 123 6.93 26.20 -1.40
C ASP A 123 6.65 25.47 -0.07
N GLY A 124 7.49 24.50 0.32
CA GLY A 124 7.40 23.77 1.59
C GLY A 124 6.36 22.65 1.60
N PHE A 125 6.00 22.10 0.44
CA PHE A 125 5.15 20.90 0.35
C PHE A 125 5.97 19.66 -0.03
N ASN A 126 5.59 18.52 0.52
CA ASN A 126 5.96 17.22 -0.03
C ASN A 126 4.83 16.71 -0.94
N VAL A 127 5.19 15.94 -1.97
CA VAL A 127 4.20 15.31 -2.85
C VAL A 127 4.04 13.86 -2.47
N CYS A 128 2.81 13.45 -2.24
CA CYS A 128 2.41 12.05 -2.00
C CYS A 128 1.73 11.50 -3.24
N LEU A 129 2.11 10.28 -3.65
CA LEU A 129 1.47 9.56 -4.74
C LEU A 129 0.82 8.27 -4.23
N TRP A 130 -0.40 8.05 -4.66
CA TRP A 130 -1.15 6.83 -4.40
C TRP A 130 -0.75 5.72 -5.37
N GLN A 131 -0.79 4.47 -4.91
CA GLN A 131 -0.64 3.27 -5.72
C GLN A 131 -1.29 2.06 -5.02
N LEU A 132 -1.49 0.97 -5.77
CA LEU A 132 -2.08 -0.28 -5.31
C LEU A 132 -1.37 -1.49 -5.95
N PRO A 133 -1.49 -2.71 -5.39
CA PRO A 133 -0.76 -3.88 -5.89
C PRO A 133 -1.57 -4.75 -6.87
N TYR A 134 -2.65 -4.23 -7.46
CA TYR A 134 -3.54 -4.97 -8.37
C TYR A 134 -3.51 -4.40 -9.78
N PHE A 135 -3.52 -5.29 -10.80
CA PHE A 135 -3.39 -4.90 -12.20
C PHE A 135 -4.41 -5.66 -13.03
N SER A 136 -5.39 -4.93 -13.57
CA SER A 136 -6.36 -5.51 -14.49
C SER A 136 -5.73 -5.82 -15.86
N PRO A 137 -6.32 -6.73 -16.68
CA PRO A 137 -5.83 -7.01 -18.04
C PRO A 137 -5.76 -5.79 -18.96
N LYS A 138 -6.49 -4.73 -18.63
CA LYS A 138 -6.45 -3.45 -19.35
C LYS A 138 -5.31 -2.51 -18.90
N ASN A 139 -4.55 -2.89 -17.88
CA ASN A 139 -3.39 -2.14 -17.42
C ASN A 139 -2.19 -2.40 -18.33
N THR A 140 -1.43 -1.35 -18.65
CA THR A 140 -0.26 -1.45 -19.54
C THR A 140 0.86 -2.33 -19.00
N LEU A 141 0.91 -2.55 -17.69
CA LEU A 141 1.90 -3.40 -17.03
C LEU A 141 1.43 -4.85 -16.87
N PHE A 142 0.15 -5.16 -17.16
CA PHE A 142 -0.40 -6.49 -16.92
C PHE A 142 0.41 -7.57 -17.64
N GLN A 143 0.67 -7.38 -18.94
CA GLN A 143 1.40 -8.36 -19.73
C GLN A 143 2.84 -8.58 -19.22
N GLU A 144 3.54 -7.51 -18.84
CA GLU A 144 4.87 -7.58 -18.22
C GLU A 144 4.85 -8.39 -16.92
N ILE A 145 3.84 -8.16 -16.07
CA ILE A 145 3.67 -8.86 -14.79
C ILE A 145 3.47 -10.36 -15.02
N ILE A 146 2.65 -10.73 -16.01
CA ILE A 146 2.37 -12.12 -16.33
C ILE A 146 3.60 -12.83 -16.93
N GLU A 147 4.25 -12.21 -17.91
CA GLU A 147 5.45 -12.77 -18.58
C GLU A 147 6.62 -12.98 -17.64
N LYS A 148 6.76 -12.12 -16.63
CA LYS A 148 7.81 -12.22 -15.61
C LYS A 148 7.43 -13.06 -14.40
N ASP A 149 6.26 -13.66 -14.38
CA ASP A 149 5.73 -14.47 -13.26
C ASP A 149 5.75 -13.72 -11.91
N LEU A 150 5.27 -12.46 -11.91
CA LEU A 150 5.31 -11.58 -10.75
C LEU A 150 4.02 -11.61 -9.93
N ALA A 151 2.98 -12.31 -10.39
CA ALA A 151 1.66 -12.34 -9.77
C ALA A 151 1.40 -13.64 -9.00
N VAL A 152 0.56 -13.53 -7.97
CA VAL A 152 -0.02 -14.69 -7.30
C VAL A 152 -0.79 -15.54 -8.32
N LYS A 153 -0.61 -16.87 -8.32
CA LYS A 153 -1.33 -17.80 -9.17
C LYS A 153 -2.71 -18.13 -8.59
N ASP A 154 -3.60 -18.61 -9.41
CA ASP A 154 -4.90 -19.12 -8.96
C ASP A 154 -4.76 -20.40 -8.13
N GLY A 155 -5.83 -20.88 -7.52
CA GLY A 155 -5.83 -22.09 -6.69
C GLY A 155 -5.47 -23.39 -7.44
N LYS A 156 -5.33 -23.34 -8.77
CA LYS A 156 -4.87 -24.45 -9.61
C LYS A 156 -3.43 -24.26 -10.09
N GLY A 157 -2.79 -23.16 -9.72
CA GLY A 157 -1.43 -22.81 -10.13
C GLY A 157 -1.34 -22.17 -11.53
N ASN A 158 -2.47 -21.71 -12.10
CA ASN A 158 -2.46 -21.03 -13.39
C ASN A 158 -2.18 -19.53 -13.21
N ILE A 159 -1.72 -18.92 -14.30
CA ILE A 159 -1.59 -17.46 -14.40
C ILE A 159 -2.99 -16.83 -14.32
N PRO A 160 -3.21 -15.78 -13.48
CA PRO A 160 -4.50 -15.11 -13.39
C PRO A 160 -4.86 -14.46 -14.75
N TYR A 161 -6.14 -14.58 -15.12
CA TYR A 161 -6.68 -13.91 -16.32
C TYR A 161 -7.55 -12.69 -15.97
N GLU A 162 -7.88 -12.56 -14.70
CA GLU A 162 -8.53 -11.38 -14.12
C GLU A 162 -7.46 -10.42 -13.57
N ASP A 163 -7.71 -9.78 -12.44
CA ASP A 163 -6.73 -8.88 -11.84
C ASP A 163 -5.50 -9.63 -11.31
N ALA A 164 -4.33 -9.26 -11.79
CA ALA A 164 -3.07 -9.78 -11.28
C ALA A 164 -2.73 -9.06 -9.95
N THR A 165 -2.58 -9.82 -8.88
CA THR A 165 -2.09 -9.37 -7.58
C THR A 165 -0.58 -9.62 -7.51
N LEU A 166 0.24 -8.61 -7.21
CA LEU A 166 1.68 -8.80 -7.08
C LEU A 166 2.00 -9.78 -5.96
N ASP A 167 2.92 -10.72 -6.21
CA ASP A 167 3.36 -11.70 -5.23
C ASP A 167 4.63 -11.23 -4.49
N PHE A 168 4.46 -10.57 -3.35
CA PHE A 168 5.60 -10.11 -2.54
C PHE A 168 6.33 -11.23 -1.76
N THR A 169 5.99 -12.50 -1.99
CA THR A 169 6.83 -13.64 -1.57
C THR A 169 7.90 -13.97 -2.63
N ASN A 170 7.76 -13.44 -3.84
CA ASN A 170 8.71 -13.56 -4.93
C ASN A 170 9.74 -12.41 -4.88
N PRO A 171 11.05 -12.70 -4.68
CA PRO A 171 12.08 -11.65 -4.66
C PRO A 171 12.17 -10.82 -5.94
N GLU A 172 11.88 -11.41 -7.11
CA GLU A 172 11.89 -10.68 -8.38
C GLU A 172 10.72 -9.68 -8.45
N THR A 173 9.56 -10.02 -7.90
CA THR A 173 8.44 -9.09 -7.74
C THR A 173 8.82 -7.92 -6.84
N VAL A 174 9.42 -8.19 -5.69
CA VAL A 174 9.90 -7.15 -4.77
C VAL A 174 10.86 -6.20 -5.49
N LYS A 175 11.86 -6.73 -6.18
CA LYS A 175 12.86 -5.95 -6.92
C LYS A 175 12.22 -5.13 -8.06
N TRP A 176 11.33 -5.73 -8.83
CA TRP A 176 10.59 -5.06 -9.90
C TRP A 176 9.78 -3.88 -9.34
N TYR A 177 9.03 -4.12 -8.28
CA TYR A 177 8.22 -3.13 -7.61
C TYR A 177 9.07 -1.99 -7.02
N GLN A 178 10.16 -2.31 -6.32
CA GLN A 178 11.09 -1.33 -5.77
C GLN A 178 11.70 -0.44 -6.87
N ASN A 179 11.99 -0.98 -8.04
CA ASN A 179 12.49 -0.19 -9.17
C ASN A 179 11.44 0.82 -9.67
N LYS A 180 10.15 0.45 -9.69
CA LYS A 180 9.06 1.37 -10.05
C LYS A 180 8.94 2.50 -9.01
N ILE A 181 8.91 2.17 -7.72
CA ILE A 181 8.87 3.17 -6.64
C ILE A 181 10.11 4.07 -6.65
N ALA A 182 11.30 3.49 -6.79
CA ALA A 182 12.55 4.25 -6.85
C ALA A 182 12.56 5.27 -8.00
N SER A 183 11.91 4.98 -9.13
CA SER A 183 11.79 5.92 -10.24
C SER A 183 10.99 7.16 -9.88
N LEU A 184 9.96 7.02 -9.04
CA LEU A 184 9.15 8.12 -8.53
C LEU A 184 9.92 8.95 -7.49
N LEU A 185 10.60 8.28 -6.56
CA LEU A 185 11.43 8.97 -5.55
C LEU A 185 12.54 9.80 -6.20
N LYS A 186 13.16 9.30 -7.28
CA LYS A 186 14.17 10.04 -8.08
C LYS A 186 13.60 11.29 -8.74
N GLN A 187 12.30 11.36 -8.99
CA GLN A 187 11.61 12.55 -9.50
C GLN A 187 11.31 13.57 -8.39
N GLY A 188 11.60 13.25 -7.13
CA GLY A 188 11.40 14.13 -5.98
C GLY A 188 10.14 13.85 -5.17
N VAL A 189 9.37 12.80 -5.50
CA VAL A 189 8.23 12.35 -4.70
C VAL A 189 8.69 12.06 -3.27
N GLY A 190 8.02 12.64 -2.29
CA GLY A 190 8.41 12.54 -0.89
C GLY A 190 7.74 11.39 -0.13
N VAL A 191 6.58 10.93 -0.61
CA VAL A 191 5.76 9.94 0.07
C VAL A 191 5.03 9.05 -0.94
N ILE A 192 4.90 7.78 -0.60
CA ILE A 192 4.07 6.82 -1.32
C ILE A 192 2.93 6.37 -0.40
N LYS A 193 1.67 6.58 -0.82
CA LYS A 193 0.52 5.95 -0.16
C LYS A 193 0.43 4.51 -0.63
N VAL A 194 0.56 3.59 0.32
CA VAL A 194 0.48 2.14 0.10
C VAL A 194 -0.93 1.70 0.40
N ASP A 195 -1.77 1.64 -0.63
CA ASP A 195 -3.20 1.38 -0.46
C ASP A 195 -3.58 -0.05 -0.87
N PHE A 196 -4.70 -0.53 -0.35
CA PHE A 196 -5.21 -1.88 -0.55
C PHE A 196 -4.28 -3.00 -0.01
N GLY A 197 -4.44 -4.21 -0.51
CA GLY A 197 -3.72 -5.42 -0.08
C GLY A 197 -4.65 -6.47 0.54
N GLU A 198 -5.83 -6.08 0.99
CA GLU A 198 -6.84 -6.94 1.62
C GLU A 198 -7.51 -7.91 0.64
N ALA A 199 -7.47 -7.62 -0.68
CA ALA A 199 -7.99 -8.52 -1.71
C ALA A 199 -6.95 -9.55 -2.20
N ALA A 200 -5.82 -9.71 -1.48
CA ALA A 200 -4.85 -10.76 -1.78
C ALA A 200 -5.53 -12.13 -1.81
N PRO A 201 -5.32 -12.97 -2.88
CA PRO A 201 -6.12 -14.16 -3.10
C PRO A 201 -5.97 -15.20 -1.98
N ALA A 202 -7.05 -15.47 -1.23
CA ALA A 202 -7.06 -16.50 -0.18
C ALA A 202 -6.95 -17.93 -0.75
N SER A 203 -7.42 -18.15 -1.97
CA SER A 203 -7.29 -19.44 -2.70
C SER A 203 -6.05 -19.49 -3.60
N GLY A 204 -5.22 -18.45 -3.62
CA GLY A 204 -4.04 -18.37 -4.48
C GLY A 204 -2.90 -19.29 -4.03
N ILE A 205 -1.98 -19.53 -4.96
CA ILE A 205 -0.70 -20.19 -4.69
C ILE A 205 0.40 -19.16 -4.89
N TYR A 206 1.20 -18.95 -3.85
CA TYR A 206 2.25 -17.96 -3.82
C TYR A 206 3.60 -18.58 -4.22
N HIS A 207 4.53 -17.75 -4.65
CA HIS A 207 5.86 -18.17 -5.11
C HIS A 207 6.61 -19.01 -4.08
N ASN A 208 6.46 -18.74 -2.79
CA ASN A 208 7.05 -19.51 -1.71
C ASN A 208 6.40 -20.89 -1.47
N GLY A 209 5.48 -21.30 -2.33
CA GLY A 209 4.77 -22.59 -2.28
C GLY A 209 3.63 -22.65 -1.27
N ARG A 210 3.34 -21.56 -0.55
CA ARG A 210 2.24 -21.51 0.41
C ARG A 210 0.94 -21.10 -0.27
N THR A 211 -0.17 -21.52 0.32
CA THR A 211 -1.51 -21.11 -0.14
C THR A 211 -1.90 -19.76 0.43
N GLY A 212 -2.89 -19.13 -0.18
CA GLY A 212 -3.46 -17.89 0.29
C GLY A 212 -4.06 -17.98 1.69
N PHE A 213 -4.53 -19.15 2.13
CA PHE A 213 -4.94 -19.35 3.53
C PHE A 213 -3.84 -18.99 4.52
N TYR A 214 -2.59 -19.22 4.16
CA TYR A 214 -1.44 -18.86 5.00
C TYR A 214 -0.99 -17.41 4.74
N GLU A 215 -0.92 -17.00 3.46
CA GLU A 215 -0.29 -15.74 3.06
C GLU A 215 -1.22 -14.52 3.10
N HIS A 216 -2.55 -14.71 3.02
CA HIS A 216 -3.51 -13.60 2.94
C HIS A 216 -3.31 -12.55 4.05
N ASN A 217 -3.26 -12.96 5.32
CA ASN A 217 -3.07 -12.04 6.44
C ASN A 217 -1.63 -11.51 6.59
N LEU A 218 -0.65 -12.15 5.93
CA LEU A 218 0.73 -11.69 5.87
C LEU A 218 1.00 -10.74 4.70
N TYR A 219 0.09 -10.70 3.74
CA TYR A 219 0.26 -9.91 2.52
C TYR A 219 0.50 -8.42 2.79
N PRO A 220 -0.30 -7.72 3.65
CA PRO A 220 -0.05 -6.32 3.96
C PRO A 220 1.33 -6.06 4.57
N LEU A 221 1.80 -6.97 5.44
CA LEU A 221 3.14 -6.88 6.03
C LEU A 221 4.24 -6.98 4.95
N ARG A 222 4.13 -7.95 4.02
CA ARG A 222 5.09 -8.13 2.93
C ARG A 222 5.09 -6.95 1.96
N TYR A 223 3.90 -6.47 1.61
CA TYR A 223 3.69 -5.33 0.74
C TYR A 223 4.32 -4.06 1.33
N ASN A 224 3.98 -3.71 2.58
CA ASN A 224 4.56 -2.57 3.26
C ASN A 224 6.09 -2.69 3.44
N LYS A 225 6.60 -3.90 3.69
CA LYS A 225 8.04 -4.13 3.77
C LYS A 225 8.76 -3.93 2.44
N ALA A 226 8.10 -4.19 1.31
CA ALA A 226 8.67 -3.98 -0.01
C ALA A 226 8.81 -2.49 -0.37
N VAL A 227 7.92 -1.61 0.15
CA VAL A 227 7.98 -0.15 -0.01
C VAL A 227 9.11 0.45 0.80
#